data_5cc4db54eb47e26d1175cf50b5c18505
#
_entry.id   5cc4db54eb47e26d1175cf50b5c18505
#
_cell.length_a   1.000
_cell.length_b   1.000
_cell.length_c   1.000
_cell.angle_alpha   90.00
_cell.angle_beta   90.00
_cell.angle_gamma   90.00
#
_symmetry.space_group_name_H-M   'P 1'
#
loop_
_entity.id
_entity.type
_entity.pdbx_description
1 polymer ?
#
loop_
_entity_poly.entity_id
_entity_poly.type
_entity_poly.pdbx_seq_one_letter_code
_entity_poly.pdbx_strand_id
1 'polypeptide(L)'
;VASHEITVPDSNEALIHYLSSRKFPGIGPKTATALVEKFGNDLPNIIENSPDKLKGVTRGFTENHIIRFVSAWRLAKEEREIFLCLYEYGIKGKTAEDIIKTYGKVIPVLFAENPYFICTSKFEIPFSQIDSIALKKGENRYAENRLKAAIIEAMRLGISNGHVFLPEPELFEYSFFIAGFESFDEDALEVISRVYKQLCQDEIILENGNCYLPRLYHAENFIANFIQERLICPTRDLDKD
;
A
#
# COMPACT_ATOMS: atom_id res chain seq x y z
N VAL A 1 10.95 25.18 7.67
CA VAL A 1 9.84 24.62 6.90
C VAL A 1 10.40 24.45 5.50
N ALA A 2 10.90 23.25 5.19
CA ALA A 2 11.33 22.89 3.83
C ALA A 2 10.07 22.70 2.99
N SER A 3 9.92 23.51 1.95
CA SER A 3 8.92 23.27 0.89
C SER A 3 9.33 21.99 0.17
N HIS A 4 8.64 20.88 0.44
CA HIS A 4 8.72 19.73 -0.43
C HIS A 4 8.13 20.11 -1.78
N GLU A 5 8.99 20.27 -2.78
CA GLU A 5 8.58 20.24 -4.18
C GLU A 5 7.96 18.85 -4.44
N ILE A 6 6.65 18.85 -4.58
CA ILE A 6 5.90 17.63 -4.88
C ILE A 6 6.18 17.33 -6.36
N THR A 7 7.07 16.39 -6.59
CA THR A 7 7.32 15.82 -7.91
C THR A 7 6.06 15.15 -8.41
N VAL A 8 5.54 15.66 -9.53
CA VAL A 8 4.47 14.98 -10.29
C VAL A 8 5.01 13.61 -10.71
N PRO A 9 4.27 12.51 -10.52
CA PRO A 9 4.77 11.19 -10.88
C PRO A 9 5.16 11.12 -12.35
N ASP A 10 6.28 10.45 -12.64
CA ASP A 10 6.85 10.25 -13.97
C ASP A 10 5.99 9.39 -14.91
N SER A 11 4.83 8.89 -14.48
CA SER A 11 4.00 8.07 -15.35
C SER A 11 2.93 8.89 -16.05
N ASN A 12 3.12 9.13 -17.33
CA ASN A 12 2.12 9.69 -18.23
C ASN A 12 0.78 8.94 -18.16
N GLU A 13 0.81 7.65 -17.87
CA GLU A 13 -0.39 6.82 -17.70
C GLU A 13 -1.22 7.24 -16.49
N ALA A 14 -0.58 7.52 -15.33
CA ALA A 14 -1.28 7.98 -14.15
C ALA A 14 -2.02 9.29 -14.43
N LEU A 15 -1.35 10.20 -15.11
CA LEU A 15 -1.91 11.51 -15.47
C LEU A 15 -3.05 11.38 -16.48
N ILE A 16 -2.92 10.53 -17.50
CA ILE A 16 -4.00 10.23 -18.45
C ILE A 16 -5.21 9.65 -17.72
N HIS A 17 -5.00 8.68 -16.83
CA HIS A 17 -6.08 8.07 -16.08
C HIS A 17 -6.78 9.08 -15.17
N TYR A 18 -6.01 9.92 -14.47
CA TYR A 18 -6.55 10.97 -13.60
C TYR A 18 -7.38 11.99 -14.39
N LEU A 19 -6.84 12.48 -15.52
CA LEU A 19 -7.52 13.46 -16.38
C LEU A 19 -8.79 12.89 -17.02
N SER A 20 -8.81 11.58 -17.32
CA SER A 20 -9.96 10.87 -17.89
C SER A 20 -11.06 10.61 -16.87
N SER A 21 -10.82 10.89 -15.60
CA SER A 21 -11.81 10.72 -14.54
C SER A 21 -12.99 11.69 -14.76
N ARG A 22 -14.19 11.32 -14.29
CA ARG A 22 -15.39 12.18 -14.41
C ARG A 22 -15.29 13.53 -13.69
N LYS A 23 -14.18 13.80 -13.01
CA LYS A 23 -13.92 15.07 -12.30
C LYS A 23 -13.66 16.25 -13.22
N PHE A 24 -13.23 15.99 -14.46
CA PHE A 24 -12.89 17.04 -15.44
C PHE A 24 -13.89 17.08 -16.59
N PRO A 25 -14.91 17.96 -16.51
CA PRO A 25 -15.90 18.06 -17.57
C PRO A 25 -15.28 18.40 -18.93
N GLY A 26 -15.59 17.59 -19.95
CA GLY A 26 -15.05 17.78 -21.31
C GLY A 26 -13.70 17.16 -21.58
N ILE A 27 -13.06 16.51 -20.58
CA ILE A 27 -11.83 15.75 -20.77
C ILE A 27 -12.18 14.25 -20.77
N GLY A 28 -12.26 13.67 -21.97
CA GLY A 28 -12.35 12.22 -22.15
C GLY A 28 -10.96 11.61 -22.36
N PRO A 29 -10.87 10.26 -22.46
CA PRO A 29 -9.60 9.56 -22.65
C PRO A 29 -8.78 10.09 -23.84
N LYS A 30 -9.42 10.35 -24.97
CA LYS A 30 -8.74 10.89 -26.16
C LYS A 30 -8.12 12.27 -25.93
N THR A 31 -8.82 13.17 -25.22
CA THR A 31 -8.32 14.50 -24.91
C THR A 31 -7.21 14.43 -23.86
N ALA A 32 -7.36 13.58 -22.84
CA ALA A 32 -6.35 13.37 -21.83
C ALA A 32 -5.05 12.82 -22.44
N THR A 33 -5.13 11.81 -23.30
CA THR A 33 -3.97 11.27 -24.02
C THR A 33 -3.29 12.35 -24.88
N ALA A 34 -4.05 13.10 -25.67
CA ALA A 34 -3.49 14.16 -26.52
C ALA A 34 -2.83 15.29 -25.72
N LEU A 35 -3.36 15.64 -24.55
CA LEU A 35 -2.75 16.63 -23.65
C LEU A 35 -1.41 16.12 -23.09
N VAL A 36 -1.38 14.88 -22.61
CA VAL A 36 -0.17 14.29 -22.03
C VAL A 36 0.88 13.99 -23.08
N GLU A 37 0.52 13.50 -24.27
CA GLU A 37 1.44 13.29 -25.39
C GLU A 37 2.09 14.60 -25.87
N LYS A 38 1.31 15.69 -25.88
CA LYS A 38 1.80 16.98 -26.33
C LYS A 38 2.70 17.70 -25.33
N PHE A 39 2.39 17.59 -24.05
CA PHE A 39 3.01 18.42 -23.01
C PHE A 39 3.79 17.61 -21.97
N GLY A 40 3.59 16.29 -21.87
CA GLY A 40 4.31 15.42 -20.94
C GLY A 40 4.24 15.93 -19.51
N ASN A 41 5.39 15.90 -18.84
CA ASN A 41 5.55 16.34 -17.45
C ASN A 41 5.32 17.84 -17.24
N ASP A 42 5.35 18.63 -18.31
CA ASP A 42 5.13 20.09 -18.25
C ASP A 42 3.63 20.48 -18.21
N LEU A 43 2.74 19.50 -18.44
CA LEU A 43 1.30 19.71 -18.51
C LEU A 43 0.72 20.40 -17.25
N PRO A 44 1.07 20.01 -16.02
CA PRO A 44 0.60 20.71 -14.82
C PRO A 44 0.97 22.19 -14.80
N ASN A 45 2.21 22.51 -15.15
CA ASN A 45 2.69 23.88 -15.22
C ASN A 45 1.96 24.70 -16.30
N ILE A 46 1.70 24.08 -17.45
CA ILE A 46 0.94 24.71 -18.55
C ILE A 46 -0.50 25.00 -18.13
N ILE A 47 -1.16 24.06 -17.46
CA ILE A 47 -2.54 24.25 -16.97
C ILE A 47 -2.60 25.42 -15.98
N GLU A 48 -1.63 25.53 -15.09
CA GLU A 48 -1.61 26.55 -14.02
C GLU A 48 -1.19 27.93 -14.53
N ASN A 49 -0.17 28.00 -15.37
CA ASN A 49 0.50 29.25 -15.73
C ASN A 49 0.32 29.70 -17.16
N SER A 50 -0.06 28.80 -18.08
CA SER A 50 -0.18 29.10 -19.52
C SER A 50 -1.32 28.35 -20.19
N PRO A 51 -2.57 28.47 -19.69
CA PRO A 51 -3.70 27.65 -20.16
C PRO A 51 -4.06 27.89 -21.62
N ASP A 52 -3.68 29.04 -22.18
CA ASP A 52 -3.88 29.36 -23.61
C ASP A 52 -3.19 28.37 -24.56
N LYS A 53 -2.09 27.73 -24.11
CA LYS A 53 -1.37 26.73 -24.91
C LYS A 53 -2.18 25.45 -25.10
N LEU A 54 -3.23 25.22 -24.27
CA LEU A 54 -4.13 24.09 -24.39
C LEU A 54 -5.09 24.20 -25.59
N LYS A 55 -5.23 25.38 -26.17
CA LYS A 55 -6.08 25.59 -27.35
C LYS A 55 -5.62 24.73 -28.54
N GLY A 56 -6.58 24.10 -29.21
CA GLY A 56 -6.32 23.31 -30.42
C GLY A 56 -5.66 21.95 -30.21
N VAL A 57 -5.56 21.45 -28.97
CA VAL A 57 -5.02 20.09 -28.68
C VAL A 57 -5.91 19.03 -29.31
N THR A 58 -7.22 19.16 -29.18
CA THR A 58 -8.20 18.28 -29.85
C THR A 58 -9.32 19.10 -30.48
N ARG A 59 -9.93 18.55 -31.57
CA ARG A 59 -11.15 19.11 -32.17
C ARG A 59 -12.27 19.10 -31.13
N GLY A 60 -12.82 20.25 -30.78
CA GLY A 60 -13.92 20.34 -29.79
C GLY A 60 -13.47 20.69 -28.37
N PHE A 61 -12.18 20.77 -28.10
CA PHE A 61 -11.67 21.31 -26.83
C PHE A 61 -11.66 22.85 -26.90
N THR A 62 -12.82 23.42 -26.63
CA THR A 62 -13.09 24.85 -26.77
C THR A 62 -12.56 25.64 -25.59
N GLU A 63 -12.52 26.97 -25.72
CA GLU A 63 -12.09 27.88 -24.66
C GLU A 63 -12.92 27.72 -23.36
N ASN A 64 -14.21 27.51 -23.52
CA ASN A 64 -15.08 27.22 -22.36
C ASN A 64 -14.73 25.89 -21.64
N HIS A 65 -14.30 24.87 -22.41
CA HIS A 65 -13.79 23.63 -21.81
C HIS A 65 -12.49 23.86 -21.05
N ILE A 66 -11.57 24.67 -21.60
CA ILE A 66 -10.31 25.03 -20.97
C ILE A 66 -10.54 25.75 -19.65
N ILE A 67 -11.41 26.77 -19.63
CA ILE A 67 -11.73 27.54 -18.42
C ILE A 67 -12.28 26.61 -17.31
N ARG A 68 -13.24 25.75 -17.65
CA ARG A 68 -13.81 24.78 -16.69
C ARG A 68 -12.77 23.77 -16.22
N PHE A 69 -11.95 23.29 -17.12
CA PHE A 69 -10.88 22.35 -16.80
C PHE A 69 -9.84 22.96 -15.86
N VAL A 70 -9.35 24.17 -16.15
CA VAL A 70 -8.38 24.87 -15.29
C VAL A 70 -8.94 25.14 -13.90
N SER A 71 -10.21 25.52 -13.82
CA SER A 71 -10.88 25.73 -12.53
C SER A 71 -11.01 24.43 -11.74
N ALA A 72 -11.45 23.35 -12.38
CA ALA A 72 -11.54 22.03 -11.75
C ALA A 72 -10.16 21.50 -11.33
N TRP A 73 -9.12 21.71 -12.16
CA TRP A 73 -7.75 21.34 -11.87
C TRP A 73 -7.21 22.01 -10.61
N ARG A 74 -7.45 23.32 -10.47
CA ARG A 74 -7.01 24.08 -9.28
C ARG A 74 -7.72 23.64 -8.00
N LEU A 75 -9.03 23.37 -8.09
CA LEU A 75 -9.80 22.88 -6.95
C LEU A 75 -9.40 21.47 -6.51
N ALA A 76 -8.96 20.63 -7.44
CA ALA A 76 -8.62 19.24 -7.19
C ALA A 76 -7.14 19.00 -6.82
N LYS A 77 -6.38 20.03 -6.46
CA LYS A 77 -4.93 19.92 -6.21
C LYS A 77 -4.60 18.82 -5.18
N GLU A 78 -5.19 18.89 -3.99
CA GLU A 78 -4.93 17.93 -2.91
C GLU A 78 -5.38 16.50 -3.27
N GLU A 79 -6.55 16.36 -3.90
CA GLU A 79 -7.04 15.05 -4.36
C GLU A 79 -6.15 14.45 -5.44
N ARG A 80 -5.59 15.28 -6.30
CA ARG A 80 -4.65 14.85 -7.34
C ARG A 80 -3.38 14.30 -6.74
N GLU A 81 -2.81 14.96 -5.77
CA GLU A 81 -1.59 14.49 -5.07
C GLU A 81 -1.80 13.13 -4.43
N ILE A 82 -2.93 12.94 -3.75
CA ILE A 82 -3.30 11.66 -3.15
C ILE A 82 -3.47 10.59 -4.23
N PHE A 83 -4.23 10.90 -5.29
CA PHE A 83 -4.50 9.95 -6.36
C PHE A 83 -3.21 9.50 -7.06
N LEU A 84 -2.35 10.45 -7.40
CA LEU A 84 -1.10 10.18 -8.08
C LEU A 84 -0.15 9.35 -7.20
N CYS A 85 -0.08 9.66 -5.91
CA CYS A 85 0.68 8.89 -4.94
C CYS A 85 0.22 7.42 -4.90
N LEU A 86 -1.07 7.15 -4.76
CA LEU A 86 -1.60 5.79 -4.73
C LEU A 86 -1.41 5.07 -6.06
N TYR A 87 -1.66 5.76 -7.18
CA TYR A 87 -1.51 5.19 -8.51
C TYR A 87 -0.07 4.78 -8.81
N GLU A 88 0.90 5.58 -8.38
CA GLU A 88 2.33 5.30 -8.51
C GLU A 88 2.72 3.98 -7.85
N TYR A 89 2.14 3.68 -6.68
CA TYR A 89 2.31 2.39 -6.00
C TYR A 89 1.37 1.29 -6.53
N GLY A 90 0.70 1.52 -7.67
CA GLY A 90 -0.19 0.54 -8.30
C GLY A 90 -1.52 0.32 -7.57
N ILE A 91 -1.87 1.20 -6.61
CA ILE A 91 -3.08 1.09 -5.80
C ILE A 91 -4.22 1.83 -6.53
N LYS A 92 -5.25 1.08 -6.94
CA LYS A 92 -6.33 1.55 -7.81
C LYS A 92 -7.71 1.10 -7.33
N GLY A 93 -8.76 1.67 -7.91
CA GLY A 93 -10.15 1.24 -7.72
C GLY A 93 -10.64 1.36 -6.28
N LYS A 94 -11.43 0.39 -5.84
CA LYS A 94 -12.08 0.41 -4.52
C LYS A 94 -11.07 0.46 -3.37
N THR A 95 -9.96 -0.24 -3.47
CA THR A 95 -8.90 -0.24 -2.46
C THR A 95 -8.33 1.17 -2.26
N ALA A 96 -8.08 1.90 -3.35
CA ALA A 96 -7.65 3.30 -3.27
C ALA A 96 -8.70 4.19 -2.59
N GLU A 97 -9.99 4.01 -2.92
CA GLU A 97 -11.07 4.75 -2.28
C GLU A 97 -11.14 4.50 -0.77
N ASP A 98 -10.98 3.26 -0.33
CA ASP A 98 -11.04 2.88 1.07
C ASP A 98 -9.80 3.38 1.85
N ILE A 99 -8.62 3.42 1.22
CA ILE A 99 -7.41 4.03 1.75
C ILE A 99 -7.60 5.54 1.92
N ILE A 100 -8.15 6.21 0.89
CA ILE A 100 -8.46 7.66 0.94
C ILE A 100 -9.44 7.96 2.06
N LYS A 101 -10.50 7.17 2.24
CA LYS A 101 -11.45 7.34 3.34
C LYS A 101 -10.80 7.19 4.72
N THR A 102 -9.78 6.33 4.83
CA THR A 102 -9.13 6.04 6.10
C THR A 102 -8.08 7.08 6.47
N TYR A 103 -7.22 7.44 5.52
CA TYR A 103 -6.05 8.29 5.77
C TYR A 103 -6.18 9.72 5.22
N GLY A 104 -7.03 9.93 4.21
CA GLY A 104 -7.29 11.27 3.67
C GLY A 104 -6.03 11.96 3.14
N LYS A 105 -5.87 13.23 3.53
CA LYS A 105 -4.81 14.11 3.04
C LYS A 105 -3.39 13.76 3.50
N VAL A 106 -3.23 12.90 4.49
CA VAL A 106 -1.89 12.53 5.01
C VAL A 106 -1.22 11.43 4.18
N ILE A 107 -1.92 10.83 3.21
CA ILE A 107 -1.40 9.75 2.37
C ILE A 107 -0.03 10.07 1.74
N PRO A 108 0.19 11.22 1.06
CA PRO A 108 1.48 11.50 0.46
C PRO A 108 2.62 11.58 1.49
N VAL A 109 2.34 12.11 2.68
CA VAL A 109 3.31 12.20 3.78
C VAL A 109 3.65 10.81 4.30
N LEU A 110 2.64 9.97 4.56
CA LEU A 110 2.85 8.59 5.01
C LEU A 110 3.69 7.77 4.03
N PHE A 111 3.41 7.88 2.73
CA PHE A 111 4.21 7.19 1.71
C PHE A 111 5.62 7.75 1.57
N ALA A 112 5.83 9.05 1.81
CA ALA A 112 7.15 9.65 1.79
C ALA A 112 8.01 9.24 2.99
N GLU A 113 7.39 9.06 4.17
CA GLU A 113 8.08 8.64 5.39
C GLU A 113 8.32 7.13 5.45
N ASN A 114 7.32 6.34 5.06
CA ASN A 114 7.38 4.88 5.11
C ASN A 114 6.38 4.27 4.12
N PRO A 115 6.76 3.94 2.87
CA PRO A 115 5.84 3.35 1.90
C PRO A 115 5.29 1.98 2.33
N TYR A 116 6.01 1.26 3.20
CA TYR A 116 5.62 -0.08 3.65
C TYR A 116 4.52 -0.08 4.72
N PHE A 117 4.14 1.09 5.28
CA PHE A 117 3.04 1.16 6.25
C PHE A 117 1.74 0.53 5.71
N ILE A 118 1.53 0.61 4.40
CA ILE A 118 0.32 0.10 3.76
C ILE A 118 0.31 -1.43 3.69
N CYS A 119 1.47 -2.06 3.61
CA CYS A 119 1.61 -3.52 3.63
C CYS A 119 1.20 -4.11 4.98
N THR A 120 1.54 -3.43 6.08
CA THR A 120 1.22 -3.88 7.44
C THR A 120 -0.16 -3.45 7.91
N SER A 121 -0.86 -2.63 7.12
CA SER A 121 -2.19 -2.12 7.43
C SER A 121 -3.29 -3.15 7.16
N LYS A 122 -4.52 -2.79 7.54
CA LYS A 122 -5.74 -3.59 7.26
C LYS A 122 -6.04 -3.79 5.76
N PHE A 123 -5.37 -3.06 4.87
CA PHE A 123 -5.58 -3.16 3.43
C PHE A 123 -4.78 -4.28 2.78
N GLU A 124 -3.79 -4.82 3.49
CA GLU A 124 -3.01 -6.00 3.10
C GLU A 124 -2.46 -5.91 1.67
N ILE A 125 -1.95 -4.73 1.30
CA ILE A 125 -1.30 -4.56 0.00
C ILE A 125 -0.04 -5.44 -0.05
N PRO A 126 0.15 -6.27 -1.10
CA PRO A 126 1.28 -7.18 -1.18
C PRO A 126 2.63 -6.44 -1.09
N PHE A 127 3.54 -6.98 -0.28
CA PHE A 127 4.88 -6.43 -0.11
C PHE A 127 5.60 -6.22 -1.46
N SER A 128 5.57 -7.21 -2.34
CA SER A 128 6.24 -7.17 -3.65
C SER A 128 5.80 -6.00 -4.53
N GLN A 129 4.52 -5.59 -4.42
CA GLN A 129 3.99 -4.45 -5.16
C GLN A 129 4.62 -3.15 -4.71
N ILE A 130 4.70 -2.91 -3.41
CA ILE A 130 5.28 -1.69 -2.83
C ILE A 130 6.80 -1.70 -2.96
N ASP A 131 7.44 -2.83 -2.67
CA ASP A 131 8.89 -2.99 -2.65
C ASP A 131 9.53 -2.72 -4.01
N SER A 132 8.95 -3.25 -5.08
CA SER A 132 9.44 -3.03 -6.44
C SER A 132 9.50 -1.54 -6.83
N ILE A 133 8.63 -0.72 -6.28
CA ILE A 133 8.55 0.71 -6.55
C ILE A 133 9.44 1.50 -5.59
N ALA A 134 9.41 1.16 -4.30
CA ALA A 134 10.21 1.81 -3.28
C ALA A 134 11.72 1.67 -3.57
N LEU A 135 12.18 0.48 -3.95
CA LEU A 135 13.58 0.25 -4.33
C LEU A 135 13.99 1.04 -5.58
N LYS A 136 13.10 1.16 -6.59
CA LYS A 136 13.36 2.01 -7.77
C LYS A 136 13.47 3.48 -7.41
N LYS A 137 12.82 3.92 -6.35
CA LYS A 137 12.90 5.29 -5.82
C LYS A 137 14.12 5.51 -4.91
N GLY A 138 14.94 4.50 -4.70
CA GLY A 138 16.16 4.58 -3.90
C GLY A 138 16.00 4.22 -2.44
N GLU A 139 14.91 3.53 -2.06
CA GLU A 139 14.76 2.99 -0.70
C GLU A 139 15.91 2.05 -0.36
N ASN A 140 16.39 2.13 0.87
CA ASN A 140 17.46 1.28 1.33
C ASN A 140 16.98 -0.17 1.50
N ARG A 141 17.69 -1.12 0.88
CA ARG A 141 17.35 -2.54 0.96
C ARG A 141 17.37 -3.10 2.39
N TYR A 142 18.11 -2.47 3.30
CA TYR A 142 18.20 -2.82 4.72
C TYR A 142 17.33 -1.94 5.62
N ALA A 143 16.42 -1.12 5.06
CA ALA A 143 15.54 -0.28 5.86
C ALA A 143 14.67 -1.11 6.82
N GLU A 144 14.60 -0.69 8.08
CA GLU A 144 13.82 -1.41 9.12
C GLU A 144 12.35 -1.57 8.73
N ASN A 145 11.73 -0.51 8.20
CA ASN A 145 10.34 -0.55 7.75
C ASN A 145 10.12 -1.56 6.62
N ARG A 146 11.07 -1.69 5.71
CA ARG A 146 11.06 -2.68 4.64
C ARG A 146 11.11 -4.09 5.19
N LEU A 147 12.07 -4.37 6.08
CA LEU A 147 12.27 -5.70 6.65
C LEU A 147 11.15 -6.08 7.61
N LYS A 148 10.58 -5.12 8.34
CA LYS A 148 9.35 -5.31 9.11
C LYS A 148 8.20 -5.79 8.21
N ALA A 149 7.97 -5.13 7.09
CA ALA A 149 6.92 -5.52 6.15
C ALA A 149 7.18 -6.90 5.54
N ALA A 150 8.45 -7.26 5.26
CA ALA A 150 8.82 -8.58 4.77
C ALA A 150 8.52 -9.69 5.79
N ILE A 151 8.80 -9.47 7.08
CA ILE A 151 8.47 -10.42 8.17
C ILE A 151 6.95 -10.62 8.27
N ILE A 152 6.17 -9.55 8.24
CA ILE A 152 4.70 -9.64 8.29
C ILE A 152 4.15 -10.35 7.05
N GLU A 153 4.71 -10.10 5.87
CA GLU A 153 4.32 -10.81 4.64
C GLU A 153 4.68 -12.31 4.70
N ALA A 154 5.82 -12.68 5.32
CA ALA A 154 6.18 -14.06 5.56
C ALA A 154 5.12 -14.78 6.43
N MET A 155 4.68 -14.13 7.50
CA MET A 155 3.58 -14.64 8.33
C MET A 155 2.28 -14.83 7.52
N ARG A 156 1.93 -13.88 6.66
CA ARG A 156 0.74 -13.97 5.80
C ARG A 156 0.84 -15.09 4.78
N LEU A 157 2.03 -15.29 4.20
CA LEU A 157 2.28 -16.38 3.27
C LEU A 157 2.07 -17.73 3.97
N GLY A 158 2.58 -17.90 5.18
CA GLY A 158 2.33 -19.09 6.00
C GLY A 158 0.83 -19.33 6.21
N ILE A 159 0.08 -18.30 6.58
CA ILE A 159 -1.38 -18.37 6.77
C ILE A 159 -2.10 -18.75 5.46
N SER A 160 -1.71 -18.16 4.34
CA SER A 160 -2.31 -18.48 3.04
C SER A 160 -2.08 -19.93 2.61
N ASN A 161 -1.01 -20.55 3.10
CA ASN A 161 -0.67 -21.97 2.92
C ASN A 161 -1.35 -22.89 3.96
N GLY A 162 -2.19 -22.33 4.84
CA GLY A 162 -2.96 -23.09 5.84
C GLY A 162 -2.27 -23.26 7.19
N HIS A 163 -1.15 -22.58 7.43
CA HIS A 163 -0.46 -22.60 8.71
C HIS A 163 -1.09 -21.59 9.69
N VAL A 164 -1.18 -21.95 10.95
CA VAL A 164 -1.64 -21.05 12.01
C VAL A 164 -0.45 -20.31 12.63
N PHE A 165 0.71 -20.91 12.58
CA PHE A 165 2.00 -20.36 13.01
C PHE A 165 3.10 -20.71 12.02
N LEU A 166 4.24 -20.05 12.15
CA LEU A 166 5.48 -20.45 11.51
C LEU A 166 6.54 -20.70 12.60
N PRO A 167 7.31 -21.79 12.50
CA PRO A 167 8.52 -21.94 13.30
C PRO A 167 9.48 -20.75 13.07
N GLU A 168 10.12 -20.28 14.11
CA GLU A 168 11.02 -19.13 14.03
C GLU A 168 12.09 -19.25 12.91
N PRO A 169 12.77 -20.42 12.70
CA PRO A 169 13.70 -20.55 11.59
C PRO A 169 13.05 -20.39 10.21
N GLU A 170 11.84 -20.93 10.01
CA GLU A 170 11.11 -20.80 8.75
C GLU A 170 10.65 -19.37 8.51
N LEU A 171 10.23 -18.66 9.57
CA LEU A 171 9.89 -17.24 9.47
C LEU A 171 11.08 -16.41 8.97
N PHE A 172 12.28 -16.66 9.49
CA PHE A 172 13.49 -16.00 9.03
C PHE A 172 13.79 -16.33 7.56
N GLU A 173 13.77 -17.61 7.18
CA GLU A 173 14.00 -18.05 5.80
C GLU A 173 13.02 -17.38 4.82
N TYR A 174 11.73 -17.39 5.11
CA TYR A 174 10.72 -16.72 4.29
C TYR A 174 10.91 -15.20 4.24
N SER A 175 11.32 -14.59 5.35
CA SER A 175 11.57 -13.14 5.39
C SER A 175 12.75 -12.75 4.50
N PHE A 176 13.83 -13.52 4.50
CA PHE A 176 14.98 -13.36 3.60
C PHE A 176 14.55 -13.51 2.14
N PHE A 177 13.82 -14.55 1.83
CA PHE A 177 13.34 -14.84 0.48
C PHE A 177 12.44 -13.70 -0.04
N ILE A 178 11.47 -13.26 0.76
CA ILE A 178 10.54 -12.17 0.40
C ILE A 178 11.28 -10.86 0.20
N ALA A 179 12.25 -10.55 1.05
CA ALA A 179 13.08 -9.36 0.93
C ALA A 179 14.12 -9.44 -0.20
N GLY A 180 14.23 -10.57 -0.91
CA GLY A 180 15.16 -10.76 -2.02
C GLY A 180 16.63 -10.79 -1.59
N PHE A 181 16.92 -11.33 -0.40
CA PHE A 181 18.27 -11.59 0.06
C PHE A 181 18.66 -13.04 -0.20
N GLU A 182 19.94 -13.25 -0.43
CA GLU A 182 20.52 -14.59 -0.40
C GLU A 182 20.62 -15.08 1.07
N SER A 183 20.61 -16.39 1.27
CA SER A 183 20.50 -17.06 2.56
C SER A 183 21.66 -16.83 3.56
N PHE A 184 22.56 -15.88 3.34
CA PHE A 184 23.69 -15.55 4.21
C PHE A 184 24.10 -14.07 4.19
N ASP A 185 23.14 -13.16 3.95
CA ASP A 185 23.39 -11.72 4.04
C ASP A 185 23.46 -11.32 5.53
N GLU A 186 24.67 -11.13 6.07
CA GLU A 186 24.90 -10.83 7.49
C GLU A 186 24.27 -9.50 7.90
N ASP A 187 24.35 -8.48 7.03
CA ASP A 187 23.76 -7.16 7.30
C ASP A 187 22.23 -7.25 7.38
N ALA A 188 21.62 -8.01 6.47
CA ALA A 188 20.18 -8.28 6.52
C ALA A 188 19.78 -9.05 7.77
N LEU A 189 20.58 -10.05 8.17
CA LEU A 189 20.32 -10.86 9.37
C LEU A 189 20.33 -10.01 10.64
N GLU A 190 21.28 -9.09 10.77
CA GLU A 190 21.33 -8.19 11.94
C GLU A 190 20.06 -7.34 12.04
N VAL A 191 19.65 -6.71 10.91
CA VAL A 191 18.46 -5.85 10.93
C VAL A 191 17.18 -6.66 11.11
N ILE A 192 17.02 -7.80 10.41
CA ILE A 192 15.86 -8.68 10.56
C ILE A 192 15.74 -9.16 12.01
N SER A 193 16.84 -9.58 12.64
CA SER A 193 16.84 -10.04 14.04
C SER A 193 16.43 -8.94 15.00
N ARG A 194 16.87 -7.70 14.76
CA ARG A 194 16.50 -6.54 15.57
C ARG A 194 15.01 -6.21 15.41
N VAL A 195 14.53 -6.13 14.17
CA VAL A 195 13.13 -5.83 13.85
C VAL A 195 12.19 -6.95 14.36
N TYR A 196 12.60 -8.20 14.21
CA TYR A 196 11.84 -9.33 14.74
C TYR A 196 11.64 -9.24 16.26
N LYS A 197 12.71 -8.89 17.02
CA LYS A 197 12.60 -8.70 18.47
C LYS A 197 11.63 -7.57 18.84
N GLN A 198 11.56 -6.50 18.03
CA GLN A 198 10.56 -5.44 18.22
C GLN A 198 9.15 -5.94 17.93
N LEU A 199 8.95 -6.71 16.84
CA LEU A 199 7.66 -7.27 16.49
C LEU A 199 7.13 -8.24 17.54
N CYS A 200 8.01 -9.00 18.20
CA CYS A 200 7.63 -9.92 19.29
C CYS A 200 7.13 -9.19 20.56
N GLN A 201 7.24 -7.87 20.65
CA GLN A 201 6.68 -7.11 21.77
C GLN A 201 5.18 -6.84 21.59
N ASP A 202 4.73 -6.58 20.34
CA ASP A 202 3.38 -6.08 20.08
C ASP A 202 2.63 -6.82 18.95
N GLU A 203 3.34 -7.30 17.93
CA GLU A 203 2.72 -7.74 16.68
C GLU A 203 2.85 -9.24 16.39
N ILE A 204 3.78 -9.94 17.04
CA ILE A 204 4.01 -11.38 16.91
C ILE A 204 4.04 -12.01 18.32
N ILE A 205 3.30 -13.08 18.52
CA ILE A 205 3.38 -13.88 19.72
C ILE A 205 4.34 -15.04 19.47
N LEU A 206 5.39 -15.13 20.29
CA LEU A 206 6.34 -16.24 20.27
C LEU A 206 6.02 -17.19 21.41
N GLU A 207 5.67 -18.43 21.06
CA GLU A 207 5.43 -19.50 22.03
C GLU A 207 6.09 -20.80 21.56
N ASN A 208 6.94 -21.37 22.40
CA ASN A 208 7.65 -22.64 22.12
C ASN A 208 8.40 -22.67 20.79
N GLY A 209 8.99 -21.53 20.36
CA GLY A 209 9.69 -21.40 19.08
C GLY A 209 8.78 -21.24 17.86
N ASN A 210 7.48 -21.09 18.08
CA ASN A 210 6.47 -20.85 17.05
C ASN A 210 6.00 -19.39 17.09
N CYS A 211 5.96 -18.76 15.94
CA CYS A 211 5.54 -17.38 15.75
C CYS A 211 4.09 -17.31 15.26
N TYR A 212 3.26 -16.59 15.97
CA TYR A 212 1.83 -16.42 15.67
C TYR A 212 1.50 -14.95 15.40
N LEU A 213 0.57 -14.70 14.49
CA LEU A 213 -0.17 -13.44 14.54
C LEU A 213 -1.17 -13.48 15.72
N PRO A 214 -1.32 -12.41 16.50
CA PRO A 214 -2.15 -12.41 17.71
C PRO A 214 -3.57 -12.91 17.49
N ARG A 215 -4.17 -12.56 16.34
CA ARG A 215 -5.51 -13.00 15.94
C ARG A 215 -5.63 -14.54 15.92
N LEU A 216 -4.65 -15.23 15.36
CA LEU A 216 -4.68 -16.68 15.21
C LEU A 216 -4.36 -17.37 16.54
N TYR A 217 -3.38 -16.87 17.27
CA TYR A 217 -3.05 -17.35 18.60
C TYR A 217 -4.26 -17.32 19.54
N HIS A 218 -4.96 -16.19 19.60
CA HIS A 218 -6.16 -16.09 20.43
C HIS A 218 -7.30 -16.97 19.95
N ALA A 219 -7.47 -17.15 18.64
CA ALA A 219 -8.47 -18.06 18.10
C ALA A 219 -8.21 -19.53 18.47
N GLU A 220 -6.97 -20.00 18.36
CA GLU A 220 -6.60 -21.36 18.78
C GLU A 220 -6.82 -21.58 20.28
N ASN A 221 -6.35 -20.66 21.10
CA ASN A 221 -6.55 -20.75 22.55
C ASN A 221 -8.03 -20.73 22.94
N PHE A 222 -8.84 -19.92 22.27
CA PHE A 222 -10.29 -19.91 22.49
C PHE A 222 -10.92 -21.27 22.16
N ILE A 223 -10.55 -21.87 21.03
CA ILE A 223 -11.05 -23.18 20.61
C ILE A 223 -10.59 -24.28 21.62
N ALA A 224 -9.32 -24.25 22.00
CA ALA A 224 -8.78 -25.21 22.96
C ALA A 224 -9.50 -25.16 24.33
N ASN A 225 -9.67 -23.96 24.88
CA ASN A 225 -10.38 -23.74 26.11
C ASN A 225 -11.87 -24.18 26.02
N PHE A 226 -12.53 -23.84 24.92
CA PHE A 226 -13.92 -24.22 24.69
C PHE A 226 -14.08 -25.75 24.64
N ILE A 227 -13.16 -26.47 24.02
CA ILE A 227 -13.17 -27.94 23.98
C ILE A 227 -12.91 -28.50 25.38
N GLN A 228 -11.91 -27.98 26.12
CA GLN A 228 -11.61 -28.43 27.49
C GLN A 228 -12.79 -28.24 28.42
N GLU A 229 -13.45 -27.09 28.39
CA GLU A 229 -14.65 -26.85 29.20
C GLU A 229 -15.77 -27.86 28.90
N ARG A 230 -15.96 -28.21 27.63
CA ARG A 230 -16.97 -29.19 27.24
C ARG A 230 -16.62 -30.63 27.61
N LEU A 231 -15.34 -30.98 27.62
CA LEU A 231 -14.89 -32.29 28.04
C LEU A 231 -15.02 -32.48 29.56
N ILE A 232 -14.93 -31.39 30.34
CA ILE A 232 -15.05 -31.41 31.81
C ILE A 232 -16.52 -31.34 32.25
N CYS A 233 -17.42 -30.75 31.44
CA CYS A 233 -18.85 -30.77 31.74
C CYS A 233 -19.39 -32.20 31.70
N PRO A 234 -20.01 -32.69 32.78
CA PRO A 234 -20.65 -34.00 32.77
C PRO A 234 -21.73 -34.00 31.69
N THR A 235 -21.67 -35.01 30.82
CA THR A 235 -22.74 -35.26 29.85
C THR A 235 -24.05 -35.35 30.62
N ARG A 236 -25.00 -34.43 30.34
CA ARG A 236 -26.39 -34.68 30.75
C ARG A 236 -26.78 -36.00 30.14
N ASP A 237 -27.10 -36.98 31.01
CA ASP A 237 -27.72 -38.22 30.57
C ASP A 237 -28.96 -37.87 29.74
N LEU A 238 -28.85 -38.05 28.41
CA LEU A 238 -29.97 -37.96 27.49
C LEU A 238 -30.79 -39.25 27.45
N ASP A 239 -30.61 -40.10 28.47
CA ASP A 239 -31.43 -41.30 28.67
C ASP A 239 -32.41 -41.03 29.80
N LYS A 240 -33.65 -40.73 29.39
CA LYS A 240 -34.92 -41.20 29.96
C LYS A 240 -36.00 -40.14 29.70
N ASP A 241 -36.70 -40.31 28.57
CA ASP A 241 -38.16 -40.51 28.57
C ASP A 241 -38.61 -41.10 27.21
#